data_ee6d8a8d069400263ed30bcbbb6ee18e
#
_entry.id   ee6d8a8d069400263ed30bcbbb6ee18e
#
_cell.length_a   1.000
_cell.length_b   1.000
_cell.length_c   1.000
_cell.angle_alpha   90.00
_cell.angle_beta   90.00
_cell.angle_gamma   90.00
#
_symmetry.space_group_name_H-M   'P 1'
#
loop_
_entity.id
_entity.type
_entity.pdbx_description
1 polymer ?
#
loop_
_entity_poly.entity_id
_entity_poly.type
_entity_poly.pdbx_seq_one_letter_code
_entity_poly.pdbx_strand_id
1 'polypeptide(L)'
;KILTTLEYIREFPNEYMNYTYDCQGSMTKEDVTIKCYDYEVHGYEDLEGSFQHSCNTSFANIGLQLDNDKFAELCSSLMFNGKLPTVLPYSSSQFSLNGKSSVGETMQTAIGQGNTLVSPFHMALIVSAIANDGVLMTPYFVDHIENTNGIQVSETKALEYKKLMNSSEAQTLNQYMQSVVNGGTASSLSDLGVSIAGKTGSAEYEVNGNTGSEANFSTHSWFVGFSNVEDPDIVVSVIAEDGGTGSSAAVPIAREIFRTYYNQM
;
A
#
# COMPACT_ATOMS: atom_id res chain seq x y z
N LYS A 1 -2.70 -4.77 -0.48
CA LYS A 1 -3.61 -4.74 -1.65
C LYS A 1 -3.01 -4.01 -2.87
N ILE A 2 -2.20 -2.96 -2.73
CA ILE A 2 -1.48 -2.32 -3.86
C ILE A 2 -0.66 -3.36 -4.63
N LEU A 3 0.14 -4.16 -3.93
CA LEU A 3 1.00 -5.18 -4.56
C LEU A 3 0.17 -6.30 -5.20
N THR A 4 -0.88 -6.74 -4.52
CA THR A 4 -1.81 -7.77 -5.03
C THR A 4 -2.51 -7.32 -6.31
N THR A 5 -2.94 -6.06 -6.36
CA THR A 5 -3.52 -5.45 -7.56
C THR A 5 -2.50 -5.40 -8.69
N LEU A 6 -1.27 -4.96 -8.40
CA LEU A 6 -0.21 -4.89 -9.42
C LEU A 6 0.10 -6.27 -10.01
N GLU A 7 0.20 -7.30 -9.16
CA GLU A 7 0.43 -8.66 -9.66
C GLU A 7 -0.76 -9.17 -10.48
N TYR A 8 -1.99 -8.92 -10.02
CA TYR A 8 -3.19 -9.32 -10.76
C TYR A 8 -3.25 -8.68 -12.15
N ILE A 9 -2.93 -7.40 -12.27
CA ILE A 9 -2.85 -6.69 -13.57
C ILE A 9 -1.79 -7.34 -14.47
N ARG A 10 -0.65 -7.77 -13.91
CA ARG A 10 0.45 -8.40 -14.67
C ARG A 10 0.11 -9.80 -15.15
N GLU A 11 -0.51 -10.61 -14.30
CA GLU A 11 -0.87 -11.96 -14.66
C GLU A 11 -2.09 -12.02 -15.60
N PHE A 12 -3.01 -11.06 -15.47
CA PHE A 12 -4.29 -11.02 -16.20
C PHE A 12 -4.50 -9.71 -16.98
N PRO A 13 -3.56 -9.32 -17.87
CA PRO A 13 -3.56 -7.98 -18.48
C PRO A 13 -4.77 -7.70 -19.39
N ASN A 14 -5.44 -8.72 -19.88
CA ASN A 14 -6.62 -8.60 -20.73
C ASN A 14 -7.95 -8.81 -19.96
N GLU A 15 -7.89 -9.38 -18.76
CA GLU A 15 -9.05 -9.81 -17.98
C GLU A 15 -9.30 -8.96 -16.74
N TYR A 16 -8.28 -8.30 -16.18
CA TYR A 16 -8.41 -7.57 -14.90
C TYR A 16 -9.51 -6.50 -14.92
N MET A 17 -9.76 -5.88 -16.08
CA MET A 17 -10.84 -4.89 -16.25
C MET A 17 -12.24 -5.51 -16.23
N ASN A 18 -12.36 -6.82 -16.42
CA ASN A 18 -13.61 -7.58 -16.38
C ASN A 18 -13.77 -8.32 -15.04
N TYR A 19 -12.86 -8.13 -14.09
CA TYR A 19 -12.98 -8.75 -12.79
C TYR A 19 -14.27 -8.32 -12.10
N THR A 20 -14.99 -9.28 -11.56
CA THR A 20 -16.18 -9.04 -10.74
C THR A 20 -16.21 -10.04 -9.59
N TYR A 21 -16.66 -9.59 -8.44
CA TYR A 21 -16.80 -10.40 -7.23
C TYR A 21 -18.03 -10.00 -6.44
N ASP A 22 -18.83 -10.99 -5.99
CA ASP A 22 -19.98 -10.77 -5.12
C ASP A 22 -19.56 -10.98 -3.66
N CYS A 23 -19.32 -9.89 -2.94
CA CYS A 23 -18.87 -9.90 -1.55
C CYS A 23 -20.04 -10.11 -0.59
N GLN A 24 -20.03 -11.22 0.12
CA GLN A 24 -21.01 -11.57 1.16
C GLN A 24 -20.49 -11.32 2.60
N GLY A 25 -19.45 -10.45 2.77
CA GLY A 25 -18.89 -10.11 4.07
C GLY A 25 -17.87 -11.12 4.62
N SER A 26 -17.93 -12.37 4.18
CA SER A 26 -16.96 -13.42 4.52
C SER A 26 -16.82 -14.43 3.40
N MET A 27 -15.64 -15.08 3.32
CA MET A 27 -15.44 -16.26 2.47
C MET A 27 -14.60 -17.30 3.21
N THR A 28 -14.91 -18.56 2.99
CA THR A 28 -14.16 -19.69 3.55
C THR A 28 -13.60 -20.53 2.42
N LYS A 29 -12.34 -20.85 2.48
CA LYS A 29 -11.67 -21.80 1.58
C LYS A 29 -10.86 -22.76 2.43
N GLU A 30 -11.04 -24.08 2.22
CA GLU A 30 -10.52 -25.09 3.14
C GLU A 30 -10.91 -24.74 4.59
N ASP A 31 -9.96 -24.65 5.50
CA ASP A 31 -10.19 -24.37 6.92
C ASP A 31 -9.98 -22.89 7.30
N VAL A 32 -9.76 -22.01 6.30
CA VAL A 32 -9.46 -20.58 6.51
C VAL A 32 -10.63 -19.71 6.10
N THR A 33 -11.05 -18.83 7.01
CA THR A 33 -12.10 -17.84 6.76
C THR A 33 -11.50 -16.44 6.76
N ILE A 34 -11.68 -15.72 5.66
CA ILE A 34 -11.41 -14.28 5.55
C ILE A 34 -12.71 -13.51 5.69
N LYS A 35 -12.66 -12.41 6.43
CA LYS A 35 -13.82 -11.55 6.71
C LYS A 35 -13.50 -10.12 6.26
N CYS A 36 -14.51 -9.43 5.74
CA CYS A 36 -14.46 -7.98 5.65
C CYS A 36 -14.60 -7.37 7.06
N TYR A 37 -14.19 -6.10 7.21
CA TYR A 37 -14.32 -5.40 8.49
C TYR A 37 -15.80 -5.42 8.94
N ASP A 38 -16.04 -5.79 10.18
CA ASP A 38 -17.38 -5.94 10.77
C ASP A 38 -18.39 -6.75 9.91
N TYR A 39 -17.87 -7.71 9.13
CA TYR A 39 -18.65 -8.53 8.18
C TYR A 39 -19.41 -7.70 7.12
N GLU A 40 -18.91 -6.52 6.77
CA GLU A 40 -19.53 -5.64 5.78
C GLU A 40 -19.72 -6.36 4.45
N VAL A 41 -20.93 -6.30 3.91
CA VAL A 41 -21.32 -6.87 2.63
C VAL A 41 -21.23 -5.77 1.57
N HIS A 42 -20.23 -5.85 0.68
CA HIS A 42 -20.07 -4.87 -0.39
C HIS A 42 -20.93 -5.18 -1.62
N GLY A 43 -21.44 -6.44 -1.75
CA GLY A 43 -22.16 -6.88 -2.93
C GLY A 43 -21.27 -7.06 -4.15
N TYR A 44 -21.82 -6.78 -5.34
CA TYR A 44 -21.08 -6.91 -6.58
C TYR A 44 -20.12 -5.75 -6.79
N GLU A 45 -18.84 -6.05 -6.86
CA GLU A 45 -17.76 -5.09 -7.09
C GLU A 45 -16.88 -5.55 -8.25
N ASP A 46 -16.37 -4.58 -9.00
CA ASP A 46 -15.24 -4.76 -9.90
C ASP A 46 -13.91 -4.65 -9.12
N LEU A 47 -12.78 -4.65 -9.82
CA LEU A 47 -11.47 -4.56 -9.20
C LEU A 47 -11.24 -3.19 -8.51
N GLU A 48 -11.71 -2.10 -9.14
CA GLU A 48 -11.60 -0.74 -8.59
C GLU A 48 -12.45 -0.60 -7.33
N GLY A 49 -13.71 -1.03 -7.33
CA GLY A 49 -14.61 -1.03 -6.17
C GLY A 49 -14.05 -1.87 -5.02
N SER A 50 -13.56 -3.08 -5.32
CA SER A 50 -12.88 -3.93 -4.34
C SER A 50 -11.67 -3.25 -3.69
N PHE A 51 -10.91 -2.47 -4.48
CA PHE A 51 -9.77 -1.69 -3.98
C PHE A 51 -10.23 -0.48 -3.16
N GLN A 52 -11.23 0.26 -3.63
CA GLN A 52 -11.83 1.44 -3.02
C GLN A 52 -12.37 1.15 -1.61
N HIS A 53 -13.18 0.10 -1.48
CA HIS A 53 -13.76 -0.33 -0.21
C HIS A 53 -12.83 -1.22 0.61
N SER A 54 -11.64 -1.55 0.06
CA SER A 54 -10.69 -2.43 0.72
C SER A 54 -11.26 -3.82 1.04
N CYS A 55 -12.12 -4.37 0.15
CA CYS A 55 -12.83 -5.63 0.33
C CYS A 55 -11.85 -6.80 0.55
N ASN A 56 -11.85 -7.38 1.75
CA ASN A 56 -10.92 -8.47 2.08
C ASN A 56 -11.28 -9.76 1.33
N THR A 57 -12.56 -10.08 1.21
CA THR A 57 -12.99 -11.33 0.56
C THR A 57 -12.69 -11.32 -0.94
N SER A 58 -12.87 -10.17 -1.62
CA SER A 58 -12.48 -9.98 -3.00
C SER A 58 -10.96 -10.15 -3.19
N PHE A 59 -10.14 -9.50 -2.34
CA PHE A 59 -8.69 -9.63 -2.42
C PHE A 59 -8.17 -11.02 -2.06
N ALA A 60 -8.82 -11.73 -1.15
CA ALA A 60 -8.51 -13.14 -0.89
C ALA A 60 -8.83 -14.01 -2.11
N ASN A 61 -9.95 -13.75 -2.80
CA ASN A 61 -10.30 -14.42 -4.05
C ASN A 61 -9.31 -14.11 -5.18
N ILE A 62 -8.84 -12.87 -5.29
CA ILE A 62 -7.77 -12.49 -6.23
C ILE A 62 -6.50 -13.28 -5.91
N GLY A 63 -6.07 -13.30 -4.65
CA GLY A 63 -4.89 -14.04 -4.22
C GLY A 63 -4.90 -15.51 -4.61
N LEU A 64 -6.08 -16.16 -4.55
CA LEU A 64 -6.24 -17.56 -4.97
C LEU A 64 -6.12 -17.79 -6.48
N GLN A 65 -6.13 -16.74 -7.29
CA GLN A 65 -5.93 -16.79 -8.74
C GLN A 65 -4.49 -16.53 -9.14
N LEU A 66 -3.69 -15.91 -8.27
CA LEU A 66 -2.29 -15.55 -8.53
C LEU A 66 -1.37 -16.76 -8.42
N ASP A 67 -0.29 -16.73 -9.20
CA ASP A 67 0.87 -17.58 -9.02
C ASP A 67 1.74 -17.02 -7.88
N ASN A 68 1.86 -17.77 -6.79
CA ASN A 68 2.61 -17.35 -5.61
C ASN A 68 4.10 -17.11 -5.88
N ASP A 69 4.72 -17.85 -6.80
CA ASP A 69 6.13 -17.65 -7.16
C ASP A 69 6.30 -16.36 -7.96
N LYS A 70 5.40 -16.05 -8.89
CA LYS A 70 5.41 -14.77 -9.62
C LYS A 70 5.15 -13.59 -8.68
N PHE A 71 4.21 -13.74 -7.73
CA PHE A 71 3.98 -12.70 -6.73
C PHE A 71 5.22 -12.46 -5.86
N ALA A 72 5.96 -13.51 -5.52
CA ALA A 72 7.25 -13.39 -4.83
C ALA A 72 8.31 -12.70 -5.71
N GLU A 73 8.37 -12.99 -7.00
CA GLU A 73 9.24 -12.31 -7.97
C GLU A 73 8.91 -10.83 -8.09
N LEU A 74 7.61 -10.47 -8.19
CA LEU A 74 7.18 -9.07 -8.14
C LEU A 74 7.69 -8.40 -6.87
N CYS A 75 7.39 -8.95 -5.69
CA CYS A 75 7.80 -8.36 -4.41
C CYS A 75 9.32 -8.22 -4.30
N SER A 76 10.09 -9.20 -4.79
CA SER A 76 11.55 -9.10 -4.89
C SER A 76 11.98 -7.96 -5.82
N SER A 77 11.29 -7.79 -6.96
CA SER A 77 11.54 -6.68 -7.89
C SER A 77 11.25 -5.31 -7.27
N LEU A 78 10.32 -5.25 -6.33
CA LEU A 78 9.98 -4.08 -5.51
C LEU A 78 10.85 -3.95 -4.24
N MET A 79 11.96 -4.72 -4.16
CA MET A 79 12.98 -4.67 -3.08
C MET A 79 12.56 -5.29 -1.74
N PHE A 80 11.48 -6.07 -1.67
CA PHE A 80 11.26 -6.95 -0.52
C PHE A 80 12.40 -7.98 -0.44
N ASN A 81 12.78 -8.34 0.76
CA ASN A 81 13.94 -9.22 1.04
C ASN A 81 15.28 -8.67 0.51
N GLY A 82 15.33 -7.42 0.07
CA GLY A 82 16.46 -6.76 -0.54
C GLY A 82 16.89 -5.48 0.18
N LYS A 83 17.82 -4.75 -0.44
CA LYS A 83 18.30 -3.46 0.06
C LYS A 83 17.51 -2.32 -0.56
N LEU A 84 17.13 -1.33 0.26
CA LEU A 84 16.56 -0.08 -0.20
C LEU A 84 17.66 0.94 -0.58
N PRO A 85 17.40 1.84 -1.54
CA PRO A 85 18.37 2.83 -2.02
C PRO A 85 18.52 4.00 -1.04
N THR A 86 19.00 3.74 0.17
CA THR A 86 19.22 4.76 1.19
C THR A 86 20.46 4.45 2.00
N VAL A 87 21.09 5.51 2.55
CA VAL A 87 22.18 5.43 3.52
C VAL A 87 21.67 5.52 4.97
N LEU A 88 20.39 5.84 5.14
CA LEU A 88 19.76 5.90 6.47
C LEU A 88 19.51 4.48 7.01
N PRO A 89 19.59 4.27 8.32
CA PRO A 89 19.14 3.03 8.94
C PRO A 89 17.65 2.79 8.68
N TYR A 90 17.28 1.58 8.32
CA TYR A 90 15.88 1.16 8.09
C TYR A 90 15.67 -0.30 8.48
N SER A 91 14.41 -0.66 8.73
CA SER A 91 14.01 -2.06 8.89
C SER A 91 13.71 -2.67 7.52
N SER A 92 14.32 -3.82 7.24
CA SER A 92 14.09 -4.55 5.99
C SER A 92 12.67 -5.08 5.91
N SER A 93 12.05 -4.90 4.76
CA SER A 93 10.74 -5.50 4.46
C SER A 93 10.92 -6.95 4.02
N GLN A 94 9.97 -7.80 4.40
CA GLN A 94 10.00 -9.23 4.15
C GLN A 94 8.73 -9.70 3.46
N PHE A 95 8.89 -10.54 2.46
CA PHE A 95 7.81 -11.24 1.78
C PHE A 95 8.14 -12.73 1.76
N SER A 96 7.22 -13.57 2.22
CA SER A 96 7.49 -14.99 2.47
C SER A 96 6.66 -15.95 1.60
N LEU A 97 5.66 -15.44 0.87
CA LEU A 97 4.82 -16.29 0.01
C LEU A 97 5.66 -16.91 -1.12
N ASN A 98 5.35 -18.14 -1.45
CA ASN A 98 5.98 -18.93 -2.53
C ASN A 98 5.05 -20.06 -2.98
N GLY A 99 5.42 -20.81 -4.03
CA GLY A 99 4.59 -21.87 -4.60
C GLY A 99 4.29 -23.06 -3.68
N LYS A 100 4.84 -23.10 -2.45
CA LYS A 100 4.53 -24.13 -1.44
C LYS A 100 3.65 -23.58 -0.31
N SER A 101 3.33 -22.29 -0.33
CA SER A 101 2.48 -21.67 0.67
C SER A 101 1.07 -22.23 0.63
N SER A 102 0.46 -22.37 1.80
CA SER A 102 -0.90 -22.86 1.95
C SER A 102 -1.93 -21.86 1.38
N VAL A 103 -3.14 -22.34 1.14
CA VAL A 103 -4.28 -21.52 0.75
C VAL A 103 -4.50 -20.38 1.75
N GLY A 104 -4.39 -20.66 3.06
CA GLY A 104 -4.55 -19.65 4.11
C GLY A 104 -3.48 -18.57 4.06
N GLU A 105 -2.20 -18.94 3.89
CA GLU A 105 -1.10 -17.98 3.74
C GLU A 105 -1.29 -17.10 2.50
N THR A 106 -1.73 -17.70 1.39
CA THR A 106 -2.02 -16.98 0.15
C THR A 106 -3.13 -15.94 0.35
N MET A 107 -4.27 -16.35 0.93
CA MET A 107 -5.41 -15.47 1.19
C MET A 107 -5.04 -14.32 2.15
N GLN A 108 -4.33 -14.63 3.24
CA GLN A 108 -3.88 -13.63 4.21
C GLN A 108 -2.89 -12.63 3.60
N THR A 109 -1.90 -13.12 2.86
CA THR A 109 -0.92 -12.25 2.20
C THR A 109 -1.58 -11.34 1.16
N ALA A 110 -2.52 -11.86 0.38
CA ALA A 110 -3.23 -11.08 -0.64
C ALA A 110 -4.03 -9.91 -0.05
N ILE A 111 -4.57 -10.04 1.16
CA ILE A 111 -5.26 -8.94 1.85
C ILE A 111 -4.30 -7.99 2.60
N GLY A 112 -3.01 -8.33 2.69
CA GLY A 112 -1.98 -7.55 3.39
C GLY A 112 -1.82 -7.92 4.86
N GLN A 113 -2.09 -9.18 5.21
CA GLN A 113 -1.92 -9.79 6.54
C GLN A 113 -0.86 -10.90 6.49
N GLY A 114 -0.78 -11.72 7.53
CA GLY A 114 0.12 -12.86 7.61
C GLY A 114 1.58 -12.46 7.90
N ASN A 115 2.53 -13.16 7.29
CA ASN A 115 3.96 -13.03 7.58
C ASN A 115 4.69 -11.94 6.79
N THR A 116 3.98 -11.16 5.98
CA THR A 116 4.58 -10.05 5.22
C THR A 116 4.84 -8.86 6.14
N LEU A 117 6.07 -8.38 6.15
CA LEU A 117 6.49 -7.20 6.90
C LEU A 117 6.95 -6.10 5.95
N VAL A 118 6.51 -4.88 6.20
CA VAL A 118 6.89 -3.72 5.40
C VAL A 118 7.15 -2.51 6.31
N SER A 119 8.20 -1.75 6.01
CA SER A 119 8.43 -0.49 6.71
C SER A 119 7.66 0.67 6.04
N PRO A 120 7.27 1.72 6.81
CA PRO A 120 6.65 2.91 6.24
C PRO A 120 7.52 3.57 5.15
N PHE A 121 8.83 3.58 5.35
CA PHE A 121 9.77 4.11 4.36
C PHE A 121 9.72 3.32 3.04
N HIS A 122 9.67 2.00 3.10
CA HIS A 122 9.58 1.18 1.89
C HIS A 122 8.25 1.41 1.15
N MET A 123 7.14 1.52 1.89
CA MET A 123 5.86 1.86 1.27
C MET A 123 5.86 3.26 0.65
N ALA A 124 6.53 4.24 1.28
CA ALA A 124 6.71 5.56 0.67
C ALA A 124 7.48 5.49 -0.65
N LEU A 125 8.55 4.67 -0.74
CA LEU A 125 9.28 4.46 -1.99
C LEU A 125 8.42 3.83 -3.09
N ILE A 126 7.62 2.82 -2.77
CA ILE A 126 6.71 2.18 -3.74
C ILE A 126 5.66 3.19 -4.24
N VAL A 127 5.05 3.94 -3.32
CA VAL A 127 4.03 4.94 -3.67
C VAL A 127 4.63 6.13 -4.41
N SER A 128 5.86 6.53 -4.12
CA SER A 128 6.57 7.55 -4.90
C SER A 128 6.82 7.13 -6.35
N ALA A 129 7.07 5.84 -6.58
CA ALA A 129 7.17 5.32 -7.94
C ALA A 129 5.80 5.31 -8.65
N ILE A 130 4.70 5.00 -7.95
CA ILE A 130 3.34 5.11 -8.52
C ILE A 130 3.07 6.56 -8.94
N ALA A 131 3.37 7.52 -8.06
CA ALA A 131 3.22 8.95 -8.31
C ALA A 131 4.10 9.45 -9.48
N ASN A 132 5.22 8.80 -9.75
CA ASN A 132 6.20 9.15 -10.76
C ASN A 132 6.22 8.16 -11.94
N ASP A 133 5.06 7.81 -12.45
CA ASP A 133 4.87 6.99 -13.67
C ASP A 133 5.61 5.63 -13.65
N GLY A 134 5.77 5.07 -12.46
CA GLY A 134 6.41 3.78 -12.21
C GLY A 134 7.91 3.83 -11.95
N VAL A 135 8.51 5.02 -11.95
CA VAL A 135 9.95 5.21 -11.77
C VAL A 135 10.28 5.65 -10.35
N LEU A 136 11.05 4.84 -9.65
CA LEU A 136 11.62 5.19 -8.35
C LEU A 136 12.87 6.04 -8.55
N MET A 137 12.90 7.22 -7.95
CA MET A 137 14.09 8.06 -7.87
C MET A 137 14.95 7.67 -6.66
N THR A 138 16.26 7.90 -6.74
CA THR A 138 17.17 7.72 -5.59
C THR A 138 16.83 8.75 -4.52
N PRO A 139 16.39 8.34 -3.31
CA PRO A 139 16.09 9.30 -2.26
C PRO A 139 17.35 9.94 -1.71
N TYR A 140 17.31 11.25 -1.48
CA TYR A 140 18.36 12.01 -0.82
C TYR A 140 17.74 13.00 0.17
N PHE A 141 18.53 13.48 1.11
CA PHE A 141 18.10 14.43 2.16
C PHE A 141 19.07 15.61 2.31
N VAL A 142 20.14 15.61 1.51
CA VAL A 142 21.04 16.76 1.36
C VAL A 142 20.93 17.22 -0.09
N ASP A 143 20.27 18.34 -0.32
CA ASP A 143 20.07 18.90 -1.66
C ASP A 143 21.31 19.66 -2.15
N HIS A 144 21.96 20.41 -1.27
CA HIS A 144 23.20 21.12 -1.60
C HIS A 144 24.10 21.33 -0.37
N ILE A 145 25.33 21.71 -0.62
CA ILE A 145 26.30 22.10 0.40
C ILE A 145 26.77 23.52 0.07
N GLU A 146 26.73 24.39 1.08
CA GLU A 146 27.26 25.76 0.99
C GLU A 146 28.54 25.91 1.82
N ASN A 147 29.41 26.82 1.39
CA ASN A 147 30.54 27.25 2.21
C ASN A 147 30.09 28.29 3.24
N THR A 148 31.01 28.74 4.11
CA THR A 148 30.73 29.73 5.18
C THR A 148 30.27 31.09 4.66
N ASN A 149 30.43 31.39 3.38
CA ASN A 149 30.00 32.65 2.73
C ASN A 149 28.63 32.49 2.03
N GLY A 150 27.94 31.36 2.16
CA GLY A 150 26.67 31.08 1.48
C GLY A 150 26.81 30.76 -0.01
N ILE A 151 28.02 30.40 -0.47
CA ILE A 151 28.23 29.99 -1.84
C ILE A 151 28.05 28.49 -1.95
N GLN A 152 27.12 28.06 -2.82
CA GLN A 152 26.88 26.65 -3.11
C GLN A 152 28.12 26.01 -3.73
N VAL A 153 28.66 24.97 -3.12
CA VAL A 153 29.88 24.25 -3.56
C VAL A 153 29.56 22.87 -4.11
N SER A 154 28.36 22.33 -3.81
CA SER A 154 27.88 21.05 -4.32
C SER A 154 26.37 21.03 -4.36
N GLU A 155 25.80 20.29 -5.30
CA GLU A 155 24.36 20.06 -5.46
C GLU A 155 24.12 18.57 -5.70
N THR A 156 23.10 18.01 -5.05
CA THR A 156 22.63 16.66 -5.31
C THR A 156 21.65 16.69 -6.49
N LYS A 157 21.94 15.93 -7.53
CA LYS A 157 21.03 15.80 -8.67
C LYS A 157 20.05 14.65 -8.45
N ALA A 158 18.80 14.86 -8.84
CA ALA A 158 17.82 13.79 -8.91
C ALA A 158 18.29 12.71 -9.90
N LEU A 159 18.35 11.46 -9.44
CA LEU A 159 18.79 10.31 -10.23
C LEU A 159 17.71 9.23 -10.20
N GLU A 160 17.37 8.72 -11.37
CA GLU A 160 16.56 7.51 -11.47
C GLU A 160 17.29 6.34 -10.81
N TYR A 161 16.60 5.64 -9.92
CA TYR A 161 17.14 4.43 -9.30
C TYR A 161 16.70 3.18 -10.07
N LYS A 162 15.38 3.03 -10.26
CA LYS A 162 14.83 1.83 -10.90
C LYS A 162 13.39 2.07 -11.36
N LYS A 163 13.04 1.51 -12.51
CA LYS A 163 11.66 1.40 -12.93
C LYS A 163 11.03 0.20 -12.19
N LEU A 164 10.05 0.45 -11.31
CA LEU A 164 9.37 -0.56 -10.50
C LEU A 164 8.17 -1.16 -11.24
N MET A 165 7.50 -0.35 -12.06
CA MET A 165 6.35 -0.74 -12.86
C MET A 165 6.29 0.09 -14.13
N ASN A 166 5.48 -0.32 -15.11
CA ASN A 166 5.29 0.49 -16.31
C ASN A 166 4.26 1.63 -16.05
N SER A 167 4.21 2.61 -16.97
CA SER A 167 3.34 3.78 -16.82
C SER A 167 1.86 3.41 -16.73
N SER A 168 1.37 2.44 -17.51
CA SER A 168 -0.03 2.04 -17.45
C SER A 168 -0.40 1.34 -16.13
N GLU A 169 0.51 0.55 -15.55
CA GLU A 169 0.35 -0.05 -14.23
C GLU A 169 0.28 1.04 -13.14
N ALA A 170 1.19 2.02 -13.20
CA ALA A 170 1.22 3.15 -12.28
C ALA A 170 -0.05 3.99 -12.38
N GLN A 171 -0.53 4.30 -13.59
CA GLN A 171 -1.76 5.05 -13.82
C GLN A 171 -3.00 4.32 -13.33
N THR A 172 -3.11 3.00 -13.55
CA THR A 172 -4.21 2.20 -13.00
C THR A 172 -4.21 2.21 -11.46
N LEU A 173 -3.04 2.01 -10.84
CA LEU A 173 -2.93 2.08 -9.38
C LEU A 173 -3.25 3.48 -8.86
N ASN A 174 -2.78 4.54 -9.53
CA ASN A 174 -3.11 5.92 -9.19
C ASN A 174 -4.63 6.16 -9.24
N GLN A 175 -5.31 5.74 -10.32
CA GLN A 175 -6.76 5.85 -10.44
C GLN A 175 -7.47 5.14 -9.26
N TYR A 176 -7.08 3.90 -8.95
CA TYR A 176 -7.68 3.14 -7.85
C TYR A 176 -7.38 3.76 -6.49
N MET A 177 -6.19 4.35 -6.31
CA MET A 177 -5.86 5.08 -5.08
C MET A 177 -6.65 6.38 -4.95
N GLN A 178 -7.00 7.05 -6.06
CA GLN A 178 -7.92 8.20 -6.05
C GLN A 178 -9.33 7.78 -5.65
N SER A 179 -9.85 6.65 -6.13
CA SER A 179 -11.20 6.19 -5.77
C SER A 179 -11.35 5.94 -4.27
N VAL A 180 -10.27 5.47 -3.59
CA VAL A 180 -10.23 5.32 -2.12
C VAL A 180 -10.47 6.65 -1.39
N VAL A 181 -9.96 7.76 -1.94
CA VAL A 181 -10.14 9.10 -1.37
C VAL A 181 -11.48 9.70 -1.81
N ASN A 182 -11.90 9.50 -3.05
CA ASN A 182 -13.11 10.12 -3.58
C ASN A 182 -14.41 9.54 -3.01
N GLY A 183 -14.40 8.28 -2.58
CA GLY A 183 -15.62 7.64 -2.05
C GLY A 183 -15.37 6.38 -1.22
N GLY A 184 -14.11 6.07 -0.89
CA GLY A 184 -13.72 4.88 -0.17
C GLY A 184 -13.28 5.15 1.27
N THR A 185 -12.40 4.30 1.77
CA THR A 185 -11.95 4.25 3.17
C THR A 185 -11.13 5.47 3.63
N ALA A 186 -10.71 6.35 2.71
CA ALA A 186 -10.00 7.60 3.02
C ALA A 186 -10.79 8.85 2.59
N SER A 187 -12.11 8.77 2.45
CA SER A 187 -12.96 9.85 1.93
C SER A 187 -12.90 11.16 2.73
N SER A 188 -12.48 11.12 3.99
CA SER A 188 -12.25 12.33 4.79
C SER A 188 -11.08 13.20 4.30
N LEU A 189 -10.30 12.76 3.31
CA LEU A 189 -9.25 13.57 2.67
C LEU A 189 -9.75 14.36 1.46
N SER A 190 -10.95 14.07 0.94
CA SER A 190 -11.46 14.63 -0.33
C SER A 190 -11.76 16.12 -0.30
N ASP A 191 -11.91 16.73 0.88
CA ASP A 191 -12.25 18.13 1.08
C ASP A 191 -11.02 19.05 1.31
N LEU A 192 -9.81 18.54 1.13
CA LEU A 192 -8.56 19.30 1.36
C LEU A 192 -8.25 20.32 0.25
N GLY A 193 -9.02 20.36 -0.84
CA GLY A 193 -8.82 21.30 -1.93
C GLY A 193 -7.66 20.95 -2.88
N VAL A 194 -7.03 19.81 -2.68
CA VAL A 194 -5.99 19.22 -3.53
C VAL A 194 -6.35 17.76 -3.85
N SER A 195 -6.03 17.31 -5.04
CA SER A 195 -6.25 15.90 -5.42
C SER A 195 -5.30 14.98 -4.66
N ILE A 196 -5.86 13.93 -4.03
CA ILE A 196 -5.10 12.95 -3.25
C ILE A 196 -5.41 11.56 -3.76
N ALA A 197 -4.38 10.75 -3.88
CA ALA A 197 -4.45 9.31 -4.12
C ALA A 197 -3.86 8.57 -2.92
N GLY A 198 -4.56 7.55 -2.39
CA GLY A 198 -4.07 6.86 -1.21
C GLY A 198 -4.70 5.49 -0.98
N LYS A 199 -4.17 4.77 -0.01
CA LYS A 199 -4.70 3.48 0.44
C LYS A 199 -4.56 3.37 1.95
N THR A 200 -5.66 3.02 2.60
CA THR A 200 -5.70 2.65 4.02
C THR A 200 -5.29 1.21 4.24
N GLY A 201 -4.83 0.90 5.42
CA GLY A 201 -4.59 -0.45 5.89
C GLY A 201 -4.92 -0.60 7.37
N SER A 202 -5.35 -1.79 7.75
CA SER A 202 -5.53 -2.19 9.16
C SER A 202 -4.80 -3.52 9.30
N ALA A 203 -3.65 -3.51 9.97
CA ALA A 203 -2.82 -4.69 10.15
C ALA A 203 -3.03 -5.25 11.55
N GLU A 204 -3.72 -6.38 11.64
CA GLU A 204 -3.95 -7.07 12.90
C GLU A 204 -2.70 -7.87 13.30
N TYR A 205 -2.40 -7.87 14.58
CA TYR A 205 -1.34 -8.69 15.16
C TYR A 205 -1.75 -9.22 16.54
N GLU A 206 -1.20 -10.35 16.91
CA GLU A 206 -1.46 -10.97 18.19
C GLU A 206 -0.63 -10.30 19.30
N VAL A 207 -1.31 -9.81 20.33
CA VAL A 207 -0.66 -9.22 21.50
C VAL A 207 -0.30 -10.30 22.50
N ASN A 208 0.98 -10.68 22.51
CA ASN A 208 1.64 -11.52 23.51
C ASN A 208 0.92 -12.79 24.06
N GLY A 209 1.31 -13.94 23.52
CA GLY A 209 1.65 -15.13 24.32
C GLY A 209 0.56 -15.89 25.07
N ASN A 210 -0.72 -15.60 24.91
CA ASN A 210 -1.79 -16.48 25.37
C ASN A 210 -2.25 -17.36 24.20
N THR A 211 -1.61 -18.53 24.09
CA THR A 211 -2.07 -19.62 23.23
C THR A 211 -3.35 -20.22 23.85
N GLY A 212 -4.49 -19.68 23.51
CA GLY A 212 -5.78 -20.14 23.99
C GLY A 212 -6.92 -19.38 23.30
N SER A 213 -8.14 -19.77 23.55
CA SER A 213 -9.38 -19.22 22.95
C SER A 213 -9.66 -17.73 23.24
N GLU A 214 -8.72 -16.98 23.78
CA GLU A 214 -8.76 -15.55 24.06
C GLU A 214 -7.48 -14.87 23.54
N ALA A 215 -7.11 -15.08 22.26
CA ALA A 215 -6.05 -14.30 21.63
C ALA A 215 -6.49 -12.83 21.57
N ASN A 216 -5.77 -11.96 22.27
CA ASN A 216 -5.97 -10.53 22.17
C ASN A 216 -5.28 -10.04 20.90
N PHE A 217 -6.05 -9.51 19.96
CA PHE A 217 -5.53 -8.85 18.76
C PHE A 217 -5.51 -7.34 18.97
N SER A 218 -4.46 -6.71 18.49
CA SER A 218 -4.40 -5.27 18.31
C SER A 218 -4.21 -4.95 16.82
N THR A 219 -4.40 -3.70 16.42
CA THR A 219 -4.42 -3.31 15.03
C THR A 219 -3.57 -2.06 14.81
N HIS A 220 -2.58 -2.16 13.92
CA HIS A 220 -1.86 -1.02 13.42
C HIS A 220 -2.65 -0.34 12.30
N SER A 221 -2.87 0.96 12.47
CA SER A 221 -3.52 1.81 11.48
C SER A 221 -2.51 2.29 10.45
N TRP A 222 -2.80 2.12 9.16
CA TRP A 222 -1.93 2.51 8.06
C TRP A 222 -2.62 3.45 7.08
N PHE A 223 -1.84 4.38 6.54
CA PHE A 223 -2.17 5.13 5.34
C PHE A 223 -0.91 5.34 4.51
N VAL A 224 -1.02 5.17 3.20
CA VAL A 224 0.00 5.57 2.24
C VAL A 224 -0.68 6.30 1.09
N GLY A 225 -0.07 7.39 0.61
CA GLY A 225 -0.64 8.16 -0.49
C GLY A 225 0.23 9.33 -0.90
N PHE A 226 -0.24 10.08 -1.89
CA PHE A 226 0.40 11.28 -2.39
C PHE A 226 -0.65 12.31 -2.79
N SER A 227 -0.23 13.55 -2.93
CA SER A 227 -1.11 14.66 -3.29
C SER A 227 -0.64 15.35 -4.55
N ASN A 228 -1.56 16.17 -5.11
CA ASN A 228 -1.44 16.81 -6.41
C ASN A 228 -1.24 15.77 -7.52
N VAL A 229 -2.27 14.94 -7.73
CA VAL A 229 -2.20 13.72 -8.55
C VAL A 229 -1.66 13.93 -9.96
N GLU A 230 -1.92 15.11 -10.56
CA GLU A 230 -1.44 15.47 -11.90
C GLU A 230 0.04 15.90 -11.92
N ASP A 231 0.54 16.47 -10.81
CA ASP A 231 1.92 16.91 -10.63
C ASP A 231 2.33 16.67 -9.16
N PRO A 232 2.67 15.43 -8.78
CA PRO A 232 2.82 15.02 -7.39
C PRO A 232 3.88 15.80 -6.60
N ASP A 233 3.45 16.40 -5.48
CA ASP A 233 4.30 17.24 -4.62
C ASP A 233 4.86 16.47 -3.43
N ILE A 234 4.04 15.65 -2.77
CA ILE A 234 4.40 14.99 -1.52
C ILE A 234 3.82 13.58 -1.45
N VAL A 235 4.64 12.64 -0.99
CA VAL A 235 4.23 11.28 -0.59
C VAL A 235 4.19 11.19 0.92
N VAL A 236 3.12 10.60 1.45
CA VAL A 236 2.90 10.39 2.89
C VAL A 236 2.72 8.91 3.17
N SER A 237 3.46 8.39 4.13
CA SER A 237 3.32 7.03 4.64
C SER A 237 3.25 7.08 6.17
N VAL A 238 2.13 6.66 6.72
CA VAL A 238 1.82 6.71 8.15
C VAL A 238 1.54 5.33 8.69
N ILE A 239 2.13 5.00 9.82
CA ILE A 239 1.69 3.93 10.70
C ILE A 239 1.38 4.52 12.08
N ALA A 240 0.23 4.18 12.64
CA ALA A 240 -0.08 4.42 14.04
C ALA A 240 -0.24 3.06 14.72
N GLU A 241 0.72 2.68 15.55
CA GLU A 241 0.68 1.45 16.32
C GLU A 241 -0.50 1.49 17.27
N ASP A 242 -1.25 0.37 17.35
CA ASP A 242 -2.47 0.24 18.16
C ASP A 242 -3.55 1.30 17.84
N GLY A 243 -3.49 1.89 16.64
CA GLY A 243 -4.36 2.97 16.19
C GLY A 243 -5.74 2.52 15.69
N GLY A 244 -6.04 1.24 15.69
CA GLY A 244 -7.27 0.69 15.13
C GLY A 244 -7.26 0.66 13.61
N THR A 245 -8.37 1.03 12.96
CA THR A 245 -8.48 1.01 11.50
C THR A 245 -7.65 2.11 10.83
N GLY A 246 -7.33 1.95 9.55
CA GLY A 246 -6.63 2.96 8.75
C GLY A 246 -7.33 4.32 8.76
N SER A 247 -8.66 4.31 8.70
CA SER A 247 -9.49 5.51 8.73
C SER A 247 -9.56 6.20 10.11
N SER A 248 -9.32 5.46 11.22
CA SER A 248 -9.49 6.01 12.58
C SER A 248 -8.28 6.80 13.08
N ALA A 249 -7.05 6.44 12.69
CA ALA A 249 -5.84 7.12 13.16
C ALA A 249 -4.91 7.58 12.03
N ALA A 250 -4.50 6.69 11.11
CA ALA A 250 -3.51 7.05 10.09
C ALA A 250 -4.03 8.08 9.08
N VAL A 251 -5.31 8.01 8.68
CA VAL A 251 -5.92 9.00 7.78
C VAL A 251 -6.00 10.39 8.42
N PRO A 252 -6.47 10.58 9.67
CA PRO A 252 -6.41 11.87 10.35
C PRO A 252 -5.00 12.46 10.45
N ILE A 253 -3.99 11.63 10.72
CA ILE A 253 -2.57 12.07 10.75
C ILE A 253 -2.13 12.53 9.36
N ALA A 254 -2.41 11.73 8.31
CA ALA A 254 -2.09 12.08 6.93
C ALA A 254 -2.79 13.38 6.51
N ARG A 255 -4.06 13.60 6.92
CA ARG A 255 -4.80 14.83 6.69
C ARG A 255 -4.06 16.06 7.26
N GLU A 256 -3.58 15.98 8.49
CA GLU A 256 -2.84 17.07 9.09
C GLU A 256 -1.50 17.33 8.39
N ILE A 257 -0.81 16.29 7.91
CA ILE A 257 0.42 16.42 7.13
C ILE A 257 0.15 17.16 5.82
N PHE A 258 -0.85 16.72 5.02
CA PHE A 258 -1.21 17.38 3.76
C PHE A 258 -1.65 18.83 4.00
N ARG A 259 -2.54 19.06 4.98
CA ARG A 259 -3.00 20.40 5.34
C ARG A 259 -1.84 21.33 5.71
N THR A 260 -0.90 20.84 6.52
CA THR A 260 0.26 21.63 6.96
C THR A 260 1.17 21.95 5.79
N TYR A 261 1.44 20.98 4.93
CA TYR A 261 2.27 21.16 3.74
C TYR A 261 1.72 22.27 2.84
N TYR A 262 0.44 22.23 2.49
CA TYR A 262 -0.18 23.21 1.60
C TYR A 262 -0.48 24.55 2.26
N ASN A 263 -0.65 24.63 3.59
CA ASN A 263 -0.82 25.91 4.29
C ASN A 263 0.51 26.66 4.52
N GLN A 264 1.64 26.03 4.29
CA GLN A 264 2.97 26.64 4.40
C GLN A 264 3.51 27.12 3.06
N MET A 265 2.88 26.76 1.97
CA MET A 265 3.19 27.23 0.62
C MET A 265 2.37 28.50 0.28
#